data_6cbb3485b40c0fcf3a4af9853fbbe1f3
#
_entry.id   6cbb3485b40c0fcf3a4af9853fbbe1f3
#
_cell.length_a   1.000
_cell.length_b   1.000
_cell.length_c   1.000
_cell.angle_alpha   90.00
_cell.angle_beta   90.00
_cell.angle_gamma   90.00
#
_symmetry.space_group_name_H-M   'P 1'
#
loop_
_entity.id
_entity.type
_entity.pdbx_description
1 polymer ?
#
loop_
_entity_poly.entity_id
_entity_poly.type
_entity_poly.pdbx_seq_one_letter_code
_entity_poly.pdbx_strand_id
1 'polypeptide(L)'
;MAGRSHAVIDRIIVQARIWQWDMSWSFGMATHADTRLIGDHYSEHASIKLHGSIRYPEVFKYPILECCLYVDPLLLDEKAAPRCIGSMQASGKSLVAYVAIHNERFNSLVVAANRLVALEINAEPLRYRKARIMGIHLSTELEPDW
;
A
#
# COMPACT_ATOMS: atom_id res chain seq x y z
N MET A 1 3.30 14.20 -32.78
CA MET A 1 3.21 13.75 -32.32
C MET A 1 2.82 13.18 -31.82
N ALA A 2 2.62 13.31 -31.98
CA ALA A 2 2.03 12.74 -31.34
C ALA A 2 2.23 11.85 -30.59
N GLY A 3 2.46 11.47 -30.55
CA GLY A 3 2.50 10.55 -29.76
C GLY A 3 3.17 10.64 -28.58
N ARG A 4 3.34 11.31 -28.27
CA ARG A 4 3.74 11.33 -27.19
C ARG A 4 3.01 11.15 -26.25
N SER A 5 2.47 11.09 -26.41
CA SER A 5 1.78 10.91 -25.57
C SER A 5 1.82 9.92 -24.91
N HIS A 6 2.10 9.79 -25.01
CA HIS A 6 2.20 9.02 -24.46
C HIS A 6 1.87 8.49 -23.70
N ALA A 7 1.86 9.09 -24.34
CA ALA A 7 1.64 8.82 -23.12
C ALA A 7 1.32 7.47 -22.58
N VAL A 8 1.80 6.49 -23.13
CA VAL A 8 1.70 5.18 -22.51
C VAL A 8 2.70 5.14 -21.37
N ILE A 9 2.15 5.23 -20.16
CA ILE A 9 2.95 5.02 -18.98
C ILE A 9 2.97 3.53 -18.73
N ASP A 10 4.14 2.92 -18.84
CA ASP A 10 4.29 1.52 -18.50
C ASP A 10 3.93 1.34 -17.03
N ARG A 11 3.14 0.34 -16.75
CA ARG A 11 2.77 -0.01 -15.39
C ARG A 11 2.88 -1.49 -15.19
N ILE A 12 3.14 -1.89 -13.96
CA ILE A 12 3.07 -3.29 -13.59
C ILE A 12 1.86 -3.51 -12.71
N ILE A 13 1.27 -4.69 -12.85
CA ILE A 13 0.17 -5.13 -11.99
C ILE A 13 0.69 -6.33 -11.21
N VAL A 14 0.58 -6.24 -9.89
CA VAL A 14 0.97 -7.32 -9.00
C VAL A 14 -0.29 -7.80 -8.30
N GLN A 15 -0.58 -9.09 -8.41
CA GLN A 15 -1.72 -9.71 -7.76
C GLN A 15 -1.23 -10.72 -6.75
N ALA A 16 -1.75 -10.68 -5.54
CA ALA A 16 -1.32 -11.53 -4.46
C ALA A 16 -2.51 -12.15 -3.74
N ARG A 17 -2.33 -13.36 -3.27
CA ARG A 17 -3.26 -14.02 -2.37
C ARG A 17 -2.83 -13.73 -0.94
N ILE A 18 -3.72 -13.14 -0.15
CA ILE A 18 -3.45 -12.79 1.24
C ILE A 18 -3.64 -14.03 2.11
N TRP A 19 -2.64 -14.32 2.96
CA TRP A 19 -2.72 -15.46 3.85
C TRP A 19 -2.56 -15.08 5.33
N GLN A 20 -2.19 -13.84 5.63
CA GLN A 20 -2.08 -13.36 7.01
C GLN A 20 -2.22 -11.84 7.04
N TRP A 21 -2.74 -11.33 8.14
CA TRP A 21 -2.75 -9.89 8.38
C TRP A 21 -2.45 -9.61 9.84
N ASP A 22 -1.87 -8.44 10.09
CA ASP A 22 -1.55 -7.93 11.40
C ASP A 22 -1.99 -6.49 11.49
N MET A 23 -2.33 -6.04 12.69
CA MET A 23 -2.72 -4.66 12.93
C MET A 23 -1.88 -4.11 14.06
N SER A 24 -1.46 -2.85 13.93
CA SER A 24 -0.72 -2.14 14.95
C SER A 24 -1.37 -0.79 15.18
N TRP A 25 -1.51 -0.44 16.43
CA TRP A 25 -1.99 0.87 16.82
C TRP A 25 -1.21 1.33 18.04
N SER A 26 -0.79 2.60 18.01
CA SER A 26 -0.12 3.20 19.15
C SER A 26 -0.61 4.63 19.33
N PHE A 27 -0.68 5.04 20.58
CA PHE A 27 -1.11 6.37 20.96
C PHE A 27 -0.29 6.80 22.16
N GLY A 28 0.23 8.02 22.14
CA GLY A 28 1.08 8.48 23.22
C GLY A 28 1.33 9.97 23.16
N MET A 29 2.18 10.41 24.06
CA MET A 29 2.61 11.80 24.09
C MET A 29 3.56 12.07 22.92
N ALA A 30 3.37 13.19 22.26
CA ALA A 30 4.24 13.62 21.18
C ALA A 30 5.61 14.01 21.74
N THR A 31 6.65 13.70 20.95
CA THR A 31 8.02 14.13 21.23
C THR A 31 8.43 15.17 20.21
N HIS A 32 9.57 15.81 20.45
CA HIS A 32 10.09 16.80 19.51
C HIS A 32 10.39 16.24 18.12
N ALA A 33 10.63 14.94 18.04
CA ALA A 33 10.94 14.30 16.77
C ALA A 33 9.68 13.88 16.01
N ASP A 34 8.52 13.94 16.65
CA ASP A 34 7.28 13.49 16.06
C ASP A 34 6.61 14.64 15.33
N THR A 35 6.46 14.50 14.01
CA THR A 35 5.84 15.53 13.18
C THR A 35 4.41 15.21 12.80
N ARG A 36 3.88 14.06 13.22
CA ARG A 36 2.51 13.65 12.94
C ARG A 36 1.72 13.68 14.22
N LEU A 37 1.20 14.86 14.52
CA LEU A 37 0.52 15.11 15.77
C LEU A 37 -0.98 15.14 15.58
N ILE A 38 -1.70 14.63 16.58
CA ILE A 38 -3.13 14.86 16.73
C ILE A 38 -3.26 15.87 17.84
N GLY A 39 -3.56 17.11 17.46
CA GLY A 39 -3.46 18.23 18.37
C GLY A 39 -2.00 18.54 18.67
N ASP A 40 -1.73 19.22 19.77
CA ASP A 40 -0.40 19.70 20.10
C ASP A 40 0.39 18.75 21.00
N HIS A 41 -0.24 17.70 21.50
CA HIS A 41 0.32 16.92 22.60
C HIS A 41 0.43 15.43 22.35
N TYR A 42 -0.26 14.91 21.33
CA TYR A 42 -0.39 13.48 21.15
C TYR A 42 0.05 13.04 19.75
N SER A 43 0.53 11.82 19.68
CA SER A 43 0.78 11.17 18.40
C SER A 43 -0.01 9.86 18.35
N GLU A 44 -0.49 9.53 17.17
CA GLU A 44 -1.19 8.28 16.93
C GLU A 44 -0.70 7.66 15.64
N HIS A 45 -0.45 6.37 15.69
CA HIS A 45 -0.02 5.60 14.52
C HIS A 45 -0.88 4.36 14.42
N ALA A 46 -1.41 4.12 13.23
CA ALA A 46 -2.23 2.95 12.99
C ALA A 46 -1.88 2.37 11.63
N SER A 47 -1.77 1.04 11.57
CA SER A 47 -1.46 0.35 10.33
C SER A 47 -2.04 -1.05 10.32
N ILE A 48 -2.29 -1.55 9.09
CA ILE A 48 -2.61 -2.95 8.82
C ILE A 48 -1.53 -3.46 7.90
N LYS A 49 -0.92 -4.59 8.25
CA LYS A 49 0.05 -5.24 7.38
C LYS A 49 -0.58 -6.51 6.82
N LEU A 50 -0.57 -6.61 5.50
CA LEU A 50 -1.08 -7.76 4.78
C LEU A 50 0.09 -8.55 4.22
N HIS A 51 0.07 -9.87 4.41
CA HIS A 51 1.08 -10.78 3.90
C HIS A 51 0.47 -11.63 2.81
N GLY A 52 1.12 -11.68 1.67
CA GLY A 52 0.58 -12.41 0.53
C GLY A 52 1.62 -13.14 -0.29
N SER A 53 1.12 -14.06 -1.09
CA SER A 53 1.91 -14.76 -2.11
C SER A 53 1.54 -14.18 -3.47
N ILE A 54 2.54 -13.74 -4.22
CA ILE A 54 2.30 -13.13 -5.52
C ILE A 54 1.90 -14.20 -6.53
N ARG A 55 0.74 -14.01 -7.16
CA ARG A 55 0.17 -14.90 -8.16
C ARG A 55 0.36 -14.40 -9.58
N TYR A 56 0.44 -13.10 -9.74
CA TYR A 56 0.66 -12.47 -11.03
C TYR A 56 1.64 -11.30 -10.83
N PRO A 57 2.65 -11.16 -11.65
CA PRO A 57 3.00 -12.02 -12.79
C PRO A 57 3.33 -13.46 -12.37
N GLU A 58 3.00 -14.44 -13.22
CA GLU A 58 3.20 -15.87 -12.88
C GLU A 58 4.66 -16.20 -12.60
N VAL A 59 5.55 -15.65 -13.41
CA VAL A 59 6.99 -15.81 -13.19
C VAL A 59 7.52 -14.46 -12.75
N PHE A 60 7.68 -14.32 -11.46
CA PHE A 60 8.08 -13.05 -10.89
C PHE A 60 9.23 -13.27 -9.91
N LYS A 61 10.18 -12.37 -9.96
CA LYS A 61 11.39 -12.45 -9.16
C LYS A 61 11.13 -12.41 -7.67
N TYR A 62 10.02 -11.77 -7.27
CA TYR A 62 9.67 -11.55 -5.86
C TYR A 62 8.35 -12.25 -5.56
N PRO A 63 8.39 -13.48 -5.02
CA PRO A 63 7.17 -14.24 -4.79
C PRO A 63 6.34 -13.83 -3.57
N ILE A 64 6.91 -13.01 -2.68
CA ILE A 64 6.27 -12.65 -1.42
C ILE A 64 5.94 -11.16 -1.43
N LEU A 65 4.74 -10.83 -0.97
CA LEU A 65 4.31 -9.43 -0.84
C LEU A 65 3.99 -9.14 0.63
N GLU A 66 4.54 -8.05 1.12
CA GLU A 66 4.12 -7.43 2.37
C GLU A 66 3.57 -6.06 2.04
N CYS A 67 2.33 -5.80 2.41
CA CYS A 67 1.69 -4.52 2.15
C CYS A 67 1.26 -3.88 3.46
N CYS A 68 1.82 -2.73 3.76
CA CYS A 68 1.48 -1.96 4.95
C CYS A 68 0.54 -0.83 4.55
N LEU A 69 -0.67 -0.85 5.09
CA LEU A 69 -1.65 0.23 4.94
C LEU A 69 -1.58 1.07 6.21
N TYR A 70 -1.19 2.32 6.08
CA TYR A 70 -1.02 3.18 7.24
C TYR A 70 -1.86 4.44 7.12
N VAL A 71 -2.34 4.93 8.26
CA VAL A 71 -3.11 6.16 8.30
C VAL A 71 -2.15 7.35 8.20
N ASP A 72 -2.41 8.21 7.24
CA ASP A 72 -1.66 9.45 7.07
C ASP A 72 -2.63 10.63 7.20
N PRO A 73 -2.52 11.43 8.26
CA PRO A 73 -3.42 12.56 8.45
C PRO A 73 -3.27 13.64 7.38
N LEU A 74 -2.17 13.63 6.63
CA LEU A 74 -1.94 14.60 5.57
C LEU A 74 -2.37 14.12 4.19
N LEU A 75 -2.97 12.94 4.10
CA LEU A 75 -3.34 12.34 2.83
C LEU A 75 -4.25 13.23 1.99
N LEU A 76 -5.13 13.99 2.63
CA LEU A 76 -6.07 14.89 1.96
C LEU A 76 -5.59 16.34 1.91
N ASP A 77 -4.31 16.58 2.12
CA ASP A 77 -3.77 17.93 1.97
C ASP A 77 -3.74 18.30 0.49
N GLU A 78 -4.64 19.18 0.09
CA GLU A 78 -4.81 19.59 -1.29
C GLU A 78 -3.74 20.56 -1.77
N LYS A 79 -2.87 21.01 -0.89
CA LYS A 79 -1.82 21.96 -1.26
C LYS A 79 -0.74 21.34 -2.13
N ALA A 80 -0.60 20.01 -2.07
CA ALA A 80 0.37 19.29 -2.87
C ALA A 80 -0.37 18.40 -3.87
N ALA A 81 0.05 18.45 -5.15
CA ALA A 81 -0.50 17.54 -6.14
C ALA A 81 0.00 16.12 -5.85
N PRO A 82 -0.90 15.16 -5.65
CA PRO A 82 -0.47 13.79 -5.39
C PRO A 82 0.13 13.17 -6.64
N ARG A 83 1.24 12.47 -6.49
CA ARG A 83 1.90 11.74 -7.57
C ARG A 83 1.72 10.24 -7.47
N CYS A 84 1.39 9.76 -6.27
CA CYS A 84 1.21 8.35 -6.01
C CYS A 84 0.46 8.21 -4.69
N ILE A 85 0.01 6.99 -4.42
CA ILE A 85 -0.64 6.68 -3.15
C ILE A 85 0.29 5.94 -2.19
N GLY A 86 1.47 5.60 -2.65
CA GLY A 86 2.44 4.88 -1.84
C GLY A 86 3.64 4.47 -2.65
N SER A 87 4.44 3.62 -2.06
CA SER A 87 5.67 3.15 -2.69
C SER A 87 5.88 1.67 -2.38
N MET A 88 6.63 0.99 -3.25
CA MET A 88 7.06 -0.36 -2.94
C MET A 88 8.54 -0.52 -3.24
N GLN A 89 9.16 -1.43 -2.54
CA GLN A 89 10.58 -1.69 -2.63
C GLN A 89 10.82 -3.20 -2.56
N ALA A 90 11.71 -3.67 -3.43
CA ALA A 90 12.17 -5.04 -3.38
C ALA A 90 13.21 -5.22 -2.29
N SER A 91 13.05 -6.25 -1.49
CA SER A 91 13.98 -6.61 -0.43
C SER A 91 14.11 -8.13 -0.39
N GLY A 92 15.26 -8.65 -0.82
CA GLY A 92 15.42 -10.10 -0.93
C GLY A 92 14.44 -10.69 -1.94
N LYS A 93 13.59 -11.58 -1.49
CA LYS A 93 12.55 -12.21 -2.32
C LYS A 93 11.18 -11.57 -2.12
N SER A 94 11.12 -10.46 -1.39
CA SER A 94 9.86 -9.82 -1.04
C SER A 94 9.72 -8.49 -1.74
N LEU A 95 8.48 -8.13 -2.08
CA LEU A 95 8.10 -6.76 -2.33
C LEU A 95 7.47 -6.22 -1.06
N VAL A 96 7.93 -5.08 -0.60
CA VAL A 96 7.38 -4.41 0.56
C VAL A 96 6.70 -3.13 0.08
N ALA A 97 5.39 -3.06 0.28
CA ALA A 97 4.58 -1.94 -0.17
C ALA A 97 4.08 -1.14 1.03
N TYR A 98 4.07 0.17 0.88
CA TYR A 98 3.51 1.10 1.85
C TYR A 98 2.49 1.97 1.16
N VAL A 99 1.24 1.92 1.62
CA VAL A 99 0.14 2.68 1.03
C VAL A 99 -0.53 3.50 2.13
N ALA A 100 -0.63 4.81 1.89
CA ALA A 100 -1.32 5.70 2.81
C ALA A 100 -2.83 5.56 2.63
N ILE A 101 -3.55 5.49 3.73
CA ILE A 101 -5.01 5.44 3.71
C ILE A 101 -5.60 6.54 4.56
N HIS A 102 -6.81 6.93 4.21
CA HIS A 102 -7.55 7.92 4.96
C HIS A 102 -8.04 7.31 6.28
N ASN A 103 -8.02 8.09 7.33
CA ASN A 103 -8.43 7.66 8.66
C ASN A 103 -9.82 7.00 8.67
N GLU A 104 -10.77 7.56 7.91
CA GLU A 104 -12.12 7.00 7.85
C GLU A 104 -12.17 5.62 7.24
N ARG A 105 -11.21 5.28 6.37
CA ARG A 105 -11.16 3.97 5.72
C ARG A 105 -10.53 2.90 6.60
N PHE A 106 -9.69 3.32 7.54
CA PHE A 106 -8.95 2.38 8.38
C PHE A 106 -9.88 1.43 9.13
N ASN A 107 -10.92 1.97 9.77
CA ASN A 107 -11.85 1.17 10.55
C ASN A 107 -12.58 0.14 9.69
N SER A 108 -13.02 0.54 8.49
CA SER A 108 -13.67 -0.38 7.57
C SER A 108 -12.74 -1.51 7.15
N LEU A 109 -11.49 -1.20 6.91
CA LEU A 109 -10.51 -2.21 6.52
C LEU A 109 -10.18 -3.16 7.67
N VAL A 110 -10.08 -2.67 8.88
CA VAL A 110 -9.85 -3.53 10.04
C VAL A 110 -11.00 -4.53 10.20
N VAL A 111 -12.23 -4.06 10.07
CA VAL A 111 -13.41 -4.94 10.18
C VAL A 111 -13.39 -6.02 9.09
N ALA A 112 -12.96 -5.68 7.90
CA ALA A 112 -12.94 -6.61 6.77
C ALA A 112 -11.67 -7.45 6.70
N ALA A 113 -10.63 -7.14 7.47
CA ALA A 113 -9.28 -7.68 7.25
C ALA A 113 -9.23 -9.21 7.26
N ASN A 114 -9.97 -9.85 8.15
CA ASN A 114 -9.97 -11.31 8.25
C ASN A 114 -10.67 -12.01 7.08
N ARG A 115 -11.35 -11.23 6.22
CA ARG A 115 -12.03 -11.75 5.03
C ARG A 115 -11.33 -11.35 3.74
N LEU A 116 -10.31 -10.51 3.83
CA LEU A 116 -9.54 -10.11 2.65
C LEU A 116 -8.70 -11.28 2.19
N VAL A 117 -8.85 -11.65 0.93
CA VAL A 117 -8.12 -12.80 0.37
C VAL A 117 -7.28 -12.42 -0.84
N ALA A 118 -7.55 -11.27 -1.45
CA ALA A 118 -6.87 -10.85 -2.68
C ALA A 118 -6.45 -9.40 -2.60
N LEU A 119 -5.28 -9.13 -3.16
CA LEU A 119 -4.70 -7.80 -3.21
C LEU A 119 -4.12 -7.58 -4.60
N GLU A 120 -4.46 -6.45 -5.20
CA GLU A 120 -3.86 -6.04 -6.47
C GLU A 120 -3.22 -4.67 -6.31
N ILE A 121 -1.99 -4.55 -6.79
CA ILE A 121 -1.26 -3.29 -6.81
C ILE A 121 -0.98 -2.91 -8.25
N ASN A 122 -1.30 -1.67 -8.60
CA ASN A 122 -0.94 -1.06 -9.87
C ASN A 122 0.17 -0.04 -9.59
N ALA A 123 1.32 -0.23 -10.18
CA ALA A 123 2.50 0.56 -9.88
C ALA A 123 3.30 0.87 -11.13
N GLU A 124 4.22 1.79 -11.00
CA GLU A 124 5.24 2.02 -12.01
C GLU A 124 6.19 0.82 -12.05
N PRO A 125 6.91 0.60 -13.17
CA PRO A 125 7.93 -0.43 -13.20
C PRO A 125 9.00 -0.19 -12.14
N LEU A 126 9.52 -1.27 -11.57
CA LEU A 126 10.60 -1.18 -10.59
C LEU A 126 11.85 -0.60 -11.23
N ARG A 127 12.40 0.42 -10.61
CA ARG A 127 13.70 1.01 -10.96
C ARG A 127 14.55 1.07 -9.72
N TYR A 128 15.72 0.48 -9.78
CA TYR A 128 16.59 0.40 -8.62
C TYR A 128 15.86 -0.22 -7.42
N ARG A 129 15.04 -1.23 -7.70
CA ARG A 129 14.24 -1.95 -6.71
C ARG A 129 13.12 -1.14 -6.07
N LYS A 130 12.75 -0.01 -6.66
CA LYS A 130 11.70 0.86 -6.10
C LYS A 130 10.68 1.21 -7.17
N ALA A 131 9.45 1.43 -6.73
CA ALA A 131 8.38 1.90 -7.62
C ALA A 131 7.37 2.69 -6.81
N ARG A 132 6.71 3.64 -7.50
CA ARG A 132 5.57 4.35 -6.93
C ARG A 132 4.31 3.54 -7.19
N ILE A 133 3.44 3.47 -6.18
CA ILE A 133 2.16 2.77 -6.29
C ILE A 133 1.12 3.78 -6.72
N MET A 134 0.38 3.42 -7.77
CA MET A 134 -0.62 4.28 -8.37
C MET A 134 -2.04 3.86 -8.01
N GLY A 135 -2.25 2.62 -7.60
CA GLY A 135 -3.54 2.13 -7.19
C GLY A 135 -3.44 0.84 -6.41
N ILE A 136 -4.46 0.57 -5.62
CA ILE A 136 -4.56 -0.65 -4.85
C ILE A 136 -6.01 -1.11 -4.83
N HIS A 137 -6.20 -2.41 -4.89
CA HIS A 137 -7.52 -3.03 -4.79
C HIS A 137 -7.46 -4.21 -3.84
N LEU A 138 -8.36 -4.25 -2.89
CA LEU A 138 -8.49 -5.33 -1.92
C LEU A 138 -9.83 -6.02 -2.14
N SER A 139 -9.85 -7.34 -2.07
CA SER A 139 -11.07 -8.09 -2.33
C SER A 139 -11.23 -9.24 -1.34
N THR A 140 -12.49 -9.55 -1.03
CA THR A 140 -12.86 -10.72 -0.24
C THR A 140 -13.14 -11.93 -1.13
N GLU A 141 -12.96 -11.80 -2.44
CA GLU A 141 -13.18 -12.86 -3.40
C GLU A 141 -11.91 -13.11 -4.21
N LEU A 142 -11.63 -14.38 -4.49
CA LEU A 142 -10.53 -14.77 -5.37
C LEU A 142 -11.06 -14.89 -6.80
N GLU A 143 -10.21 -14.50 -7.76
CA GLU A 143 -10.47 -14.85 -9.14
C GLU A 143 -10.44 -16.37 -9.32
N PRO A 144 -11.19 -16.93 -10.26
CA PRO A 144 -11.32 -18.39 -10.35
C PRO A 144 -10.02 -19.15 -10.53
N ASP A 145 -9.00 -18.52 -11.08
CA ASP A 145 -7.71 -19.15 -11.37
C ASP A 145 -6.62 -18.86 -10.34
N TRP A 146 -6.96 -18.31 -9.22
CA TRP A 146 -5.98 -17.99 -8.17
C TRP A 146 -5.69 -19.15 -7.20
#